data_fd20aa2e9b9831ba233474bdb213f3e3
#
_entry.id   fd20aa2e9b9831ba233474bdb213f3e3
#
_cell.length_a   1.000
_cell.length_b   1.000
_cell.length_c   1.000
_cell.angle_alpha   90.00
_cell.angle_beta   90.00
_cell.angle_gamma   90.00
#
_symmetry.space_group_name_H-M   'P 1'
#
loop_
_entity.id
_entity.type
_entity.pdbx_description
1 polymer ?
#
loop_
_entity_poly.entity_id
_entity_poly.type
_entity_poly.pdbx_seq_one_letter_code
_entity_poly.pdbx_strand_id
1 'polypeptide(L)'
;MTHPYLALEGVSYVLADGRALFSELTDTFDHRRTGLVGRNGVGKSVLARLLAGELSPSAGRCVRGGKVHYLSQQISSDGAATVAQLAGVQPVLRALARIESGGSDPSDFDLVGDDWDIRQRLQAELERQGLPALPPETGAATLSGGEAMRVALAGAWLAQADFLILDEPSNHLDRAGRQALVEQLLRWPKGLLVISHDRQLLAHMERIVELSPQGLRSYGGGYDFYADCRARERDNAAQTLEQRKLERRRE
;
A
#
# COMPACT_ATOMS: atom_id res chain seq x y z
N MET A 1 13.75 -2.04 -21.20
CA MET A 1 13.22 -2.59 -19.92
C MET A 1 11.96 -1.83 -19.64
N THR A 2 10.80 -2.49 -19.63
CA THR A 2 9.52 -1.88 -19.24
C THR A 2 9.53 -1.67 -17.73
N HIS A 3 9.43 -0.41 -17.30
CA HIS A 3 9.30 -0.12 -15.87
C HIS A 3 7.93 -0.63 -15.37
N PRO A 4 7.86 -1.17 -14.14
CA PRO A 4 6.60 -1.59 -13.54
C PRO A 4 5.68 -0.38 -13.38
N TYR A 5 4.40 -0.59 -13.66
CA TYR A 5 3.38 0.45 -13.52
C TYR A 5 2.04 -0.14 -13.12
N LEU A 6 1.19 0.70 -12.52
CA LEU A 6 -0.21 0.42 -12.27
C LEU A 6 -1.04 1.49 -12.99
N ALA A 7 -2.05 1.10 -13.73
CA ALA A 7 -2.92 2.06 -14.40
C ALA A 7 -4.40 1.81 -14.09
N LEU A 8 -5.11 2.90 -13.93
CA LEU A 8 -6.56 2.97 -13.87
C LEU A 8 -7.07 3.49 -15.20
N GLU A 9 -7.98 2.78 -15.84
CA GLU A 9 -8.58 3.17 -17.10
C GLU A 9 -10.10 3.22 -16.94
N GLY A 10 -10.64 4.42 -16.67
CA GLY A 10 -12.06 4.66 -16.48
C GLY A 10 -12.66 3.87 -15.31
N VAL A 11 -11.92 3.69 -14.22
CA VAL A 11 -12.31 2.81 -13.11
C VAL A 11 -13.42 3.45 -12.28
N SER A 12 -14.53 2.71 -12.13
CA SER A 12 -15.62 3.04 -11.23
C SER A 12 -15.82 1.92 -10.21
N TYR A 13 -16.24 2.28 -9.01
CA TYR A 13 -16.58 1.32 -7.97
C TYR A 13 -17.87 1.68 -7.25
N VAL A 14 -18.80 0.73 -7.22
CA VAL A 14 -20.10 0.84 -6.56
C VAL A 14 -20.11 -0.10 -5.35
N LEU A 15 -20.48 0.43 -4.20
CA LEU A 15 -20.65 -0.33 -2.97
C LEU A 15 -21.85 -1.26 -3.04
N ALA A 16 -21.92 -2.24 -2.15
CA ALA A 16 -23.03 -3.20 -2.08
C ALA A 16 -24.41 -2.53 -1.83
N ASP A 17 -24.42 -1.34 -1.26
CA ASP A 17 -25.62 -0.52 -1.06
C ASP A 17 -26.09 0.27 -2.30
N GLY A 18 -25.37 0.10 -3.43
CA GLY A 18 -25.66 0.78 -4.70
C GLY A 18 -25.05 2.19 -4.82
N ARG A 19 -24.37 2.70 -3.79
CA ARG A 19 -23.73 4.01 -3.82
C ARG A 19 -22.41 3.95 -4.58
N ALA A 20 -22.23 4.81 -5.58
CA ALA A 20 -20.95 4.99 -6.24
C ALA A 20 -19.92 5.62 -5.26
N LEU A 21 -18.82 4.94 -5.04
CA LEU A 21 -17.72 5.45 -4.22
C LEU A 21 -16.86 6.43 -5.01
N PHE A 22 -16.57 6.09 -6.27
CA PHE A 22 -15.92 6.95 -7.27
C PHE A 22 -16.26 6.46 -8.68
N SER A 23 -16.11 7.33 -9.67
CA SER A 23 -16.45 7.06 -11.05
C SER A 23 -15.35 7.53 -12.00
N GLU A 24 -15.11 6.75 -13.05
CA GLU A 24 -14.25 7.08 -14.19
C GLU A 24 -12.82 7.52 -13.83
N LEU A 25 -12.26 6.94 -12.76
CA LEU A 25 -10.89 7.26 -12.36
C LEU A 25 -9.91 6.78 -13.43
N THR A 26 -9.06 7.70 -13.88
CA THR A 26 -7.97 7.42 -14.82
C THR A 26 -6.70 8.07 -14.32
N ASP A 27 -5.67 7.27 -14.07
CA ASP A 27 -4.33 7.70 -13.68
C ASP A 27 -3.34 6.55 -13.86
N THR A 28 -2.04 6.87 -13.87
CA THR A 28 -0.96 5.89 -13.95
C THR A 28 0.04 6.13 -12.83
N PHE A 29 0.34 5.08 -12.09
CA PHE A 29 1.37 5.04 -11.05
C PHE A 29 2.59 4.33 -11.62
N ASP A 30 3.69 5.03 -11.69
CA ASP A 30 4.98 4.55 -12.21
C ASP A 30 5.94 4.16 -11.07
N HIS A 31 7.23 4.09 -11.35
CA HIS A 31 8.28 3.74 -10.39
C HIS A 31 8.52 4.79 -9.29
N ARG A 32 7.92 5.98 -9.40
CA ARG A 32 8.07 7.04 -8.38
C ARG A 32 7.37 6.67 -7.09
N ARG A 33 7.94 7.11 -5.98
CA ARG A 33 7.28 7.03 -4.68
C ARG A 33 6.09 7.98 -4.65
N THR A 34 4.90 7.42 -4.64
CA THR A 34 3.64 8.18 -4.70
C THR A 34 2.90 8.09 -3.38
N GLY A 35 2.52 9.24 -2.83
CA GLY A 35 1.60 9.32 -1.69
C GLY A 35 0.16 9.49 -2.17
N LEU A 36 -0.75 8.66 -1.68
CA LEU A 36 -2.19 8.79 -1.92
C LEU A 36 -2.85 9.42 -0.69
N VAL A 37 -3.40 10.60 -0.87
CA VAL A 37 -4.07 11.35 0.18
C VAL A 37 -5.55 11.55 -0.14
N GLY A 38 -6.34 11.96 0.85
CA GLY A 38 -7.77 12.21 0.68
C GLY A 38 -8.52 12.07 1.99
N ARG A 39 -9.76 12.55 2.06
CA ARG A 39 -10.59 12.47 3.26
C ARG A 39 -10.82 11.02 3.69
N ASN A 40 -11.09 10.81 5.00
CA ASN A 40 -11.49 9.50 5.48
C ASN A 40 -12.82 9.09 4.84
N GLY A 41 -12.92 7.81 4.47
CA GLY A 41 -14.11 7.26 3.82
C GLY A 41 -14.24 7.55 2.31
N VAL A 42 -13.30 8.28 1.69
CA VAL A 42 -13.36 8.59 0.25
C VAL A 42 -13.04 7.39 -0.66
N GLY A 43 -12.53 6.29 -0.09
CA GLY A 43 -12.27 5.07 -0.84
C GLY A 43 -10.79 4.78 -1.12
N LYS A 44 -9.84 5.39 -0.41
CA LYS A 44 -8.40 5.16 -0.62
C LYS A 44 -8.00 3.69 -0.52
N SER A 45 -8.43 3.00 0.55
CA SER A 45 -8.16 1.56 0.73
C SER A 45 -8.85 0.68 -0.32
N VAL A 46 -10.05 1.07 -0.76
CA VAL A 46 -10.74 0.37 -1.86
C VAL A 46 -9.94 0.52 -3.15
N LEU A 47 -9.48 1.74 -3.45
CA LEU A 47 -8.63 2.00 -4.62
C LEU A 47 -7.32 1.19 -4.56
N ALA A 48 -6.67 1.12 -3.40
CA ALA A 48 -5.47 0.30 -3.21
C ALA A 48 -5.73 -1.19 -3.50
N ARG A 49 -6.83 -1.73 -2.99
CA ARG A 49 -7.23 -3.14 -3.21
C ARG A 49 -7.61 -3.42 -4.66
N LEU A 50 -8.21 -2.46 -5.37
CA LEU A 50 -8.44 -2.55 -6.81
C LEU A 50 -7.12 -2.59 -7.60
N LEU A 51 -6.17 -1.70 -7.27
CA LEU A 51 -4.84 -1.69 -7.86
C LEU A 51 -4.06 -2.97 -7.55
N ALA A 52 -4.20 -3.50 -6.35
CA ALA A 52 -3.59 -4.78 -5.94
C ALA A 52 -4.23 -6.00 -6.62
N GLY A 53 -5.46 -5.88 -7.11
CA GLY A 53 -6.20 -6.99 -7.70
C GLY A 53 -7.00 -7.83 -6.72
N GLU A 54 -7.14 -7.38 -5.49
CA GLU A 54 -7.98 -8.02 -4.48
C GLU A 54 -9.47 -7.74 -4.69
N LEU A 55 -9.79 -6.66 -5.39
CA LEU A 55 -11.14 -6.29 -5.79
C LEU A 55 -11.20 -6.09 -7.30
N SER A 56 -12.38 -6.34 -7.88
CA SER A 56 -12.69 -6.03 -9.27
C SER A 56 -13.45 -4.71 -9.34
N PRO A 57 -13.14 -3.82 -10.29
CA PRO A 57 -13.93 -2.60 -10.49
C PRO A 57 -15.32 -2.91 -11.00
N SER A 58 -16.30 -2.04 -10.72
CA SER A 58 -17.66 -2.14 -11.26
C SER A 58 -17.72 -1.76 -12.74
N ALA A 59 -16.81 -0.88 -13.19
CA ALA A 59 -16.60 -0.52 -14.59
C ALA A 59 -15.15 -0.06 -14.79
N GLY A 60 -14.68 -0.09 -16.05
CA GLY A 60 -13.30 0.20 -16.38
C GLY A 60 -12.35 -0.97 -16.06
N ARG A 61 -11.05 -0.72 -16.04
CA ARG A 61 -10.06 -1.76 -15.72
C ARG A 61 -8.84 -1.22 -14.98
N CYS A 62 -8.25 -2.10 -14.15
CA CYS A 62 -6.94 -1.87 -13.54
C CYS A 62 -5.89 -2.69 -14.28
N VAL A 63 -4.86 -2.03 -14.82
CA VAL A 63 -3.75 -2.68 -15.51
C VAL A 63 -2.55 -2.76 -14.58
N ARG A 64 -1.89 -3.92 -14.54
CA ARG A 64 -0.72 -4.18 -13.69
C ARG A 64 0.44 -4.62 -14.57
N GLY A 65 1.47 -3.80 -14.66
CA GLY A 65 2.70 -4.08 -15.42
C GLY A 65 3.78 -4.75 -14.58
N GLY A 66 3.40 -5.58 -13.61
CA GLY A 66 4.31 -6.29 -12.72
C GLY A 66 3.62 -6.91 -11.52
N LYS A 67 4.40 -7.57 -10.66
CA LYS A 67 3.92 -8.22 -9.44
C LYS A 67 3.65 -7.17 -8.36
N VAL A 68 2.42 -7.11 -7.88
CA VAL A 68 2.00 -6.16 -6.83
C VAL A 68 1.97 -6.85 -5.48
N HIS A 69 2.51 -6.18 -4.47
CA HIS A 69 2.40 -6.59 -3.06
C HIS A 69 1.64 -5.51 -2.30
N TYR A 70 0.56 -5.90 -1.66
CA TYR A 70 -0.30 -4.99 -0.89
C TYR A 70 -0.23 -5.32 0.60
N LEU A 71 0.07 -4.32 1.40
CA LEU A 71 0.03 -4.39 2.84
C LEU A 71 -1.12 -3.54 3.36
N SER A 72 -2.13 -4.20 3.91
CA SER A 72 -3.31 -3.54 4.47
C SER A 72 -3.01 -2.88 5.82
N GLN A 73 -3.84 -1.92 6.20
CA GLN A 73 -3.78 -1.24 7.50
C GLN A 73 -3.82 -2.20 8.70
N GLN A 74 -4.41 -3.38 8.56
CA GLN A 74 -4.60 -4.36 9.64
C GLN A 74 -3.52 -5.45 9.62
N ILE A 75 -2.24 -5.06 9.66
CA ILE A 75 -1.15 -6.03 9.74
C ILE A 75 -1.16 -6.84 11.05
N SER A 76 -1.79 -6.33 12.12
CA SER A 76 -1.68 -6.89 13.47
C SER A 76 -3.00 -7.13 14.21
N SER A 77 -4.17 -6.98 13.58
CA SER A 77 -5.45 -7.09 14.30
C SER A 77 -5.93 -8.51 14.58
N ASP A 78 -5.37 -9.50 13.89
CA ASP A 78 -5.66 -10.91 14.17
C ASP A 78 -4.62 -11.46 15.15
N GLY A 79 -4.96 -11.52 16.43
CA GLY A 79 -4.07 -12.03 17.49
C GLY A 79 -3.60 -13.49 17.28
N ALA A 80 -4.08 -14.15 16.23
CA ALA A 80 -3.68 -15.47 15.79
C ALA A 80 -2.66 -15.47 14.64
N ALA A 81 -2.33 -14.32 14.04
CA ALA A 81 -1.40 -14.23 12.93
C ALA A 81 0.03 -14.60 13.38
N THR A 82 0.79 -15.25 12.49
CA THR A 82 2.20 -15.61 12.71
C THR A 82 3.14 -14.75 11.86
N VAL A 83 4.45 -14.80 12.17
CA VAL A 83 5.51 -14.18 11.34
C VAL A 83 5.40 -14.67 9.90
N ALA A 84 5.18 -15.97 9.67
CA ALA A 84 5.00 -16.53 8.33
C ALA A 84 3.78 -15.95 7.59
N GLN A 85 2.69 -15.68 8.31
CA GLN A 85 1.49 -15.03 7.74
C GLN A 85 1.75 -13.58 7.41
N LEU A 86 2.37 -12.83 8.32
CA LEU A 86 2.73 -11.44 8.07
C LEU A 86 3.66 -11.26 6.86
N ALA A 87 4.64 -12.16 6.73
CA ALA A 87 5.55 -12.18 5.58
C ALA A 87 4.92 -12.78 4.30
N GLY A 88 3.66 -13.29 4.37
CA GLY A 88 2.98 -13.88 3.22
C GLY A 88 3.56 -15.20 2.73
N VAL A 89 4.44 -15.85 3.50
CA VAL A 89 5.12 -17.10 3.11
C VAL A 89 4.50 -18.36 3.71
N GLN A 90 3.50 -18.23 4.55
CA GLN A 90 2.86 -19.37 5.24
C GLN A 90 2.35 -20.46 4.28
N PRO A 91 1.70 -20.15 3.13
CA PRO A 91 1.23 -21.20 2.22
C PRO A 91 2.37 -22.08 1.72
N VAL A 92 3.49 -21.47 1.32
CA VAL A 92 4.70 -22.19 0.84
C VAL A 92 5.31 -23.01 1.96
N LEU A 93 5.45 -22.46 3.17
CA LEU A 93 5.98 -23.18 4.32
C LEU A 93 5.13 -24.40 4.72
N ARG A 94 3.80 -24.29 4.62
CA ARG A 94 2.89 -25.41 4.87
C ARG A 94 3.01 -26.48 3.80
N ALA A 95 3.14 -26.11 2.52
CA ALA A 95 3.36 -27.05 1.43
C ALA A 95 4.68 -27.80 1.62
N LEU A 96 5.76 -27.09 1.93
CA LEU A 96 7.06 -27.70 2.26
C LEU A 96 6.96 -28.70 3.41
N ALA A 97 6.30 -28.33 4.50
CA ALA A 97 6.11 -29.23 5.65
C ALA A 97 5.34 -30.53 5.28
N ARG A 98 4.31 -30.42 4.40
CA ARG A 98 3.60 -31.59 3.90
C ARG A 98 4.49 -32.49 3.04
N ILE A 99 5.27 -31.92 2.14
CA ILE A 99 6.22 -32.64 1.29
C ILE A 99 7.28 -33.32 2.16
N GLU A 100 7.89 -32.62 3.12
CA GLU A 100 8.90 -33.14 4.05
C GLU A 100 8.36 -34.28 4.92
N SER A 101 7.05 -34.31 5.23
CA SER A 101 6.38 -35.41 5.95
C SER A 101 5.99 -36.57 5.04
N GLY A 102 6.39 -36.59 3.77
CA GLY A 102 6.12 -37.65 2.81
C GLY A 102 4.87 -37.45 1.95
N GLY A 103 4.28 -36.27 1.98
CA GLY A 103 3.18 -35.90 1.07
C GLY A 103 3.66 -35.84 -0.38
N SER A 104 2.80 -36.27 -1.31
CA SER A 104 3.10 -36.29 -2.74
C SER A 104 2.02 -35.61 -3.58
N ASP A 105 1.29 -34.67 -2.99
CA ASP A 105 0.27 -33.90 -3.70
C ASP A 105 0.95 -32.95 -4.71
N PRO A 106 0.67 -33.06 -6.02
CA PRO A 106 1.26 -32.19 -7.03
C PRO A 106 1.04 -30.70 -6.76
N SER A 107 -0.09 -30.33 -6.16
CA SER A 107 -0.40 -28.93 -5.84
C SER A 107 0.57 -28.32 -4.82
N ASP A 108 1.15 -29.12 -3.93
CA ASP A 108 2.16 -28.64 -2.99
C ASP A 108 3.49 -28.34 -3.69
N PHE A 109 3.88 -29.18 -4.65
CA PHE A 109 5.08 -28.93 -5.48
C PHE A 109 4.91 -27.70 -6.35
N ASP A 110 3.73 -27.52 -6.96
CA ASP A 110 3.41 -26.33 -7.75
C ASP A 110 3.45 -25.06 -6.89
N LEU A 111 2.96 -25.13 -5.66
CA LEU A 111 2.94 -23.99 -4.73
C LEU A 111 4.34 -23.64 -4.23
N VAL A 112 5.20 -24.62 -3.99
CA VAL A 112 6.60 -24.39 -3.61
C VAL A 112 7.41 -23.86 -4.79
N GLY A 113 7.20 -24.38 -6.00
CA GLY A 113 7.93 -23.97 -7.20
C GLY A 113 9.44 -23.92 -6.95
N ASP A 114 10.03 -22.74 -7.06
CA ASP A 114 11.47 -22.51 -6.82
C ASP A 114 11.79 -22.11 -5.37
N ASP A 115 10.80 -22.01 -4.46
CA ASP A 115 10.95 -21.46 -3.12
C ASP A 115 11.31 -22.53 -2.05
N TRP A 116 12.10 -23.55 -2.42
CA TRP A 116 12.55 -24.63 -1.51
C TRP A 116 13.37 -24.11 -0.32
N ASP A 117 14.04 -23.00 -0.47
CA ASP A 117 14.88 -22.32 0.52
C ASP A 117 14.18 -21.18 1.25
N ILE A 118 12.84 -21.06 1.13
CA ILE A 118 12.06 -19.91 1.66
C ILE A 118 12.28 -19.69 3.15
N ARG A 119 12.53 -20.73 3.97
CA ARG A 119 12.83 -20.58 5.39
C ARG A 119 14.14 -19.81 5.62
N GLN A 120 15.20 -20.19 4.89
CA GLN A 120 16.52 -19.54 5.01
C GLN A 120 16.45 -18.10 4.46
N ARG A 121 15.74 -17.90 3.36
CA ARG A 121 15.54 -16.59 2.77
C ARG A 121 14.74 -15.66 3.69
N LEU A 122 13.67 -16.19 4.33
CA LEU A 122 12.90 -15.43 5.33
C LEU A 122 13.82 -15.00 6.48
N GLN A 123 14.58 -15.93 7.04
CA GLN A 123 15.50 -15.62 8.15
C GLN A 123 16.53 -14.57 7.76
N ALA A 124 17.19 -14.72 6.61
CA ALA A 124 18.16 -13.77 6.10
C ALA A 124 17.55 -12.36 5.85
N GLU A 125 16.30 -12.32 5.38
CA GLU A 125 15.62 -11.05 5.15
C GLU A 125 15.21 -10.38 6.47
N LEU A 126 14.74 -11.12 7.46
CA LEU A 126 14.45 -10.60 8.80
C LEU A 126 15.71 -10.02 9.45
N GLU A 127 16.86 -10.67 9.32
CA GLU A 127 18.14 -10.15 9.80
C GLU A 127 18.54 -8.84 9.10
N ARG A 128 18.35 -8.74 7.78
CA ARG A 128 18.56 -7.48 7.03
C ARG A 128 17.66 -6.35 7.51
N GLN A 129 16.46 -6.70 7.97
CA GLN A 129 15.50 -5.75 8.55
C GLN A 129 15.83 -5.40 10.01
N GLY A 130 16.93 -5.91 10.55
CA GLY A 130 17.37 -5.70 11.93
C GLY A 130 16.47 -6.36 12.97
N LEU A 131 15.80 -7.46 12.58
CA LEU A 131 15.02 -8.29 13.48
C LEU A 131 15.89 -9.45 14.01
N PRO A 132 15.65 -9.92 15.25
CA PRO A 132 16.28 -11.13 15.74
C PRO A 132 15.80 -12.34 14.94
N ALA A 133 16.45 -13.50 15.15
CA ALA A 133 15.94 -14.75 14.62
C ALA A 133 14.54 -15.02 15.17
N LEU A 134 13.54 -14.90 14.29
CA LEU A 134 12.13 -15.12 14.61
C LEU A 134 11.67 -16.40 13.90
N PRO A 135 11.31 -17.46 14.65
CA PRO A 135 10.67 -18.63 14.05
C PRO A 135 9.41 -18.21 13.26
N PRO A 136 9.16 -18.82 12.09
CA PRO A 136 7.97 -18.49 11.27
C PRO A 136 6.64 -18.65 12.02
N GLU A 137 6.60 -19.52 13.03
CA GLU A 137 5.43 -19.84 13.86
C GLU A 137 5.23 -18.82 15.00
N THR A 138 6.18 -17.91 15.23
CA THR A 138 6.07 -16.88 16.27
C THR A 138 4.81 -16.06 16.06
N GLY A 139 4.00 -15.91 17.11
CA GLY A 139 2.76 -15.15 17.08
C GLY A 139 3.02 -13.65 16.86
N ALA A 140 2.34 -13.03 15.93
CA ALA A 140 2.46 -11.61 15.63
C ALA A 140 2.12 -10.71 16.83
N ALA A 141 1.27 -11.18 17.73
CA ALA A 141 0.91 -10.47 18.96
C ALA A 141 2.09 -10.21 19.91
N THR A 142 3.19 -10.96 19.77
CA THR A 142 4.41 -10.75 20.57
C THR A 142 5.32 -9.67 20.01
N LEU A 143 5.05 -9.19 18.79
CA LEU A 143 5.82 -8.19 18.10
C LEU A 143 5.30 -6.78 18.42
N SER A 144 6.20 -5.82 18.52
CA SER A 144 5.81 -4.41 18.44
C SER A 144 5.25 -4.07 17.04
N GLY A 145 4.45 -3.02 16.92
CA GLY A 145 3.94 -2.59 15.62
C GLY A 145 5.05 -2.35 14.58
N GLY A 146 6.20 -1.81 15.01
CA GLY A 146 7.35 -1.62 14.14
C GLY A 146 8.01 -2.92 13.69
N GLU A 147 8.09 -3.93 14.54
CA GLU A 147 8.58 -5.27 14.19
C GLU A 147 7.63 -5.97 13.22
N ALA A 148 6.32 -5.93 13.50
CA ALA A 148 5.31 -6.50 12.61
C ALA A 148 5.37 -5.86 11.22
N MET A 149 5.53 -4.53 11.13
CA MET A 149 5.70 -3.83 9.86
C MET A 149 6.98 -4.28 9.12
N ARG A 150 8.10 -4.43 9.81
CA ARG A 150 9.36 -4.90 9.20
C ARG A 150 9.24 -6.34 8.70
N VAL A 151 8.53 -7.21 9.42
CA VAL A 151 8.22 -8.58 8.95
C VAL A 151 7.38 -8.55 7.67
N ALA A 152 6.35 -7.71 7.63
CA ALA A 152 5.50 -7.58 6.45
C ALA A 152 6.26 -7.02 5.24
N LEU A 153 7.15 -6.05 5.44
CA LEU A 153 8.05 -5.53 4.39
C LEU A 153 9.05 -6.59 3.91
N ALA A 154 9.58 -7.43 4.82
CA ALA A 154 10.40 -8.58 4.43
C ALA A 154 9.65 -9.49 3.44
N GLY A 155 8.35 -9.69 3.63
CA GLY A 155 7.50 -10.42 2.69
C GLY A 155 7.47 -9.80 1.29
N ALA A 156 7.41 -8.48 1.18
CA ALA A 156 7.45 -7.79 -0.11
C ALA A 156 8.78 -8.01 -0.85
N TRP A 157 9.90 -8.01 -0.11
CA TRP A 157 11.23 -8.33 -0.67
C TRP A 157 11.31 -9.78 -1.12
N LEU A 158 10.85 -10.73 -0.30
CA LEU A 158 10.82 -12.16 -0.64
C LEU A 158 9.94 -12.44 -1.85
N ALA A 159 8.80 -11.77 -1.95
CA ALA A 159 7.90 -11.85 -3.08
C ALA A 159 8.49 -11.26 -4.37
N GLN A 160 9.63 -10.56 -4.30
CA GLN A 160 10.23 -9.83 -5.43
C GLN A 160 9.21 -8.89 -6.11
N ALA A 161 8.37 -8.24 -5.32
CA ALA A 161 7.34 -7.37 -5.84
C ALA A 161 7.92 -6.26 -6.71
N ASP A 162 7.23 -5.94 -7.81
CA ASP A 162 7.58 -4.85 -8.71
C ASP A 162 6.92 -3.54 -8.28
N PHE A 163 5.81 -3.65 -7.55
CA PHE A 163 5.07 -2.53 -7.00
C PHE A 163 4.60 -2.84 -5.58
N LEU A 164 4.90 -1.94 -4.66
CA LEU A 164 4.50 -2.05 -3.25
C LEU A 164 3.40 -1.03 -2.96
N ILE A 165 2.30 -1.50 -2.40
CA ILE A 165 1.19 -0.66 -1.95
C ILE A 165 1.07 -0.80 -0.43
N LEU A 166 1.14 0.32 0.30
CA LEU A 166 1.02 0.36 1.76
C LEU A 166 -0.18 1.21 2.15
N ASP A 167 -1.06 0.64 2.95
CA ASP A 167 -2.25 1.36 3.45
C ASP A 167 -2.07 1.71 4.94
N GLU A 168 -1.87 3.01 5.21
CA GLU A 168 -1.64 3.59 6.54
C GLU A 168 -0.54 2.88 7.35
N PRO A 169 0.67 2.68 6.77
CA PRO A 169 1.72 1.85 7.38
C PRO A 169 2.34 2.45 8.64
N SER A 170 2.15 3.74 8.89
CA SER A 170 2.68 4.43 10.08
C SER A 170 1.73 4.36 11.29
N ASN A 171 0.51 3.82 11.12
CA ASN A 171 -0.42 3.67 12.22
C ASN A 171 0.16 2.71 13.27
N HIS A 172 -0.01 3.06 14.54
CA HIS A 172 0.48 2.30 15.69
C HIS A 172 2.03 2.22 15.80
N LEU A 173 2.78 2.96 14.97
CA LEU A 173 4.22 3.07 15.11
C LEU A 173 4.59 4.23 16.04
N ASP A 174 5.54 3.98 16.93
CA ASP A 174 6.22 5.03 17.66
C ASP A 174 7.16 5.84 16.75
N ARG A 175 7.83 6.84 17.30
CA ARG A 175 8.74 7.69 16.52
C ARG A 175 9.88 6.91 15.87
N ALA A 176 10.46 5.96 16.60
CA ALA A 176 11.57 5.15 16.10
C ALA A 176 11.11 4.20 14.97
N GLY A 177 9.94 3.58 15.14
CA GLY A 177 9.33 2.73 14.12
C GLY A 177 8.99 3.48 12.83
N ARG A 178 8.49 4.73 12.94
CA ARG A 178 8.24 5.60 11.76
C ARG A 178 9.53 5.94 11.03
N GLN A 179 10.58 6.28 11.75
CA GLN A 179 11.88 6.57 11.15
C GLN A 179 12.44 5.34 10.42
N ALA A 180 12.38 4.17 11.04
CA ALA A 180 12.81 2.91 10.43
C ALA A 180 11.97 2.58 9.18
N LEU A 181 10.64 2.81 9.21
CA LEU A 181 9.78 2.64 8.04
C LEU A 181 10.22 3.55 6.89
N VAL A 182 10.43 4.84 7.14
CA VAL A 182 10.90 5.80 6.13
C VAL A 182 12.20 5.32 5.49
N GLU A 183 13.20 4.92 6.31
CA GLU A 183 14.48 4.44 5.80
C GLU A 183 14.34 3.21 4.90
N GLN A 184 13.43 2.29 5.24
CA GLN A 184 13.16 1.11 4.42
C GLN A 184 12.47 1.47 3.09
N LEU A 185 11.49 2.38 3.13
CA LEU A 185 10.80 2.81 1.92
C LEU A 185 11.72 3.59 0.97
N LEU A 186 12.68 4.35 1.52
CA LEU A 186 13.71 5.02 0.71
C LEU A 186 14.67 4.03 0.02
N ARG A 187 14.87 2.85 0.60
CA ARG A 187 15.67 1.77 0.00
C ARG A 187 14.89 0.94 -1.03
N TRP A 188 13.56 1.06 -1.07
CA TRP A 188 12.75 0.32 -2.02
C TRP A 188 12.99 0.83 -3.46
N PRO A 189 13.51 -0.02 -4.38
CA PRO A 189 14.03 0.44 -5.67
C PRO A 189 12.98 0.48 -6.80
N LYS A 190 11.76 0.04 -6.51
CA LYS A 190 10.71 -0.16 -7.49
C LYS A 190 9.50 0.75 -7.21
N GLY A 191 8.37 0.52 -7.87
CA GLY A 191 7.16 1.32 -7.68
C GLY A 191 6.63 1.26 -6.24
N LEU A 192 6.22 2.42 -5.71
CA LEU A 192 5.71 2.55 -4.35
C LEU A 192 4.49 3.47 -4.31
N LEU A 193 3.41 2.98 -3.73
CA LEU A 193 2.22 3.75 -3.40
C LEU A 193 1.95 3.67 -1.89
N VAL A 194 1.94 4.81 -1.21
CA VAL A 194 1.69 4.89 0.22
C VAL A 194 0.43 5.70 0.47
N ILE A 195 -0.57 5.08 1.06
CA ILE A 195 -1.73 5.78 1.59
C ILE A 195 -1.39 6.20 3.02
N SER A 196 -1.37 7.47 3.29
CA SER A 196 -1.10 7.97 4.64
C SER A 196 -1.63 9.37 4.88
N HIS A 197 -1.83 9.68 6.17
CA HIS A 197 -2.04 11.03 6.69
C HIS A 197 -0.80 11.59 7.41
N ASP A 198 0.25 10.79 7.52
CA ASP A 198 1.50 11.16 8.17
C ASP A 198 2.33 12.06 7.24
N ARG A 199 2.42 13.35 7.61
CA ARG A 199 3.16 14.35 6.84
C ARG A 199 4.65 14.05 6.76
N GLN A 200 5.23 13.47 7.81
CA GLN A 200 6.65 13.10 7.81
C GLN A 200 6.92 12.02 6.78
N LEU A 201 6.06 11.01 6.69
CA LEU A 201 6.17 9.97 5.68
C LEU A 201 5.92 10.52 4.27
N LEU A 202 4.88 11.34 4.10
CA LEU A 202 4.52 11.95 2.80
C LEU A 202 5.58 12.94 2.28
N ALA A 203 6.38 13.56 3.16
CA ALA A 203 7.47 14.44 2.76
C ALA A 203 8.56 13.75 1.92
N HIS A 204 8.67 12.42 2.03
CA HIS A 204 9.61 11.59 1.27
C HIS A 204 9.05 11.07 -0.06
N MET A 205 7.79 11.41 -0.38
CA MET A 205 7.18 11.04 -1.66
C MET A 205 7.58 12.03 -2.75
N GLU A 206 7.70 11.52 -3.98
CA GLU A 206 8.08 12.30 -5.16
C GLU A 206 6.85 12.85 -5.90
N ARG A 207 5.69 12.27 -5.62
CA ARG A 207 4.39 12.63 -6.19
C ARG A 207 3.30 12.45 -5.15
N ILE A 208 2.36 13.38 -5.09
CA ILE A 208 1.13 13.24 -4.29
C ILE A 208 -0.07 13.12 -5.22
N VAL A 209 -0.93 12.16 -4.97
CA VAL A 209 -2.22 11.98 -5.64
C VAL A 209 -3.32 12.15 -4.60
N GLU A 210 -4.26 13.04 -4.85
CA GLU A 210 -5.42 13.25 -3.98
C GLU A 210 -6.66 12.56 -4.57
N LEU A 211 -7.25 11.67 -3.79
CA LEU A 211 -8.57 11.11 -4.09
C LEU A 211 -9.64 11.97 -3.42
N SER A 212 -10.56 12.47 -4.22
CA SER A 212 -11.68 13.30 -3.79
C SER A 212 -12.99 12.82 -4.44
N PRO A 213 -14.16 13.31 -4.03
CA PRO A 213 -15.42 13.04 -4.73
C PRO A 213 -15.44 13.48 -6.20
N GLN A 214 -14.55 14.40 -6.58
CA GLN A 214 -14.38 14.85 -7.97
C GLN A 214 -13.43 13.98 -8.79
N GLY A 215 -12.83 12.93 -8.19
CA GLY A 215 -11.89 12.05 -8.83
C GLY A 215 -10.47 12.16 -8.28
N LEU A 216 -9.50 11.71 -9.07
CA LEU A 216 -8.08 11.77 -8.77
C LEU A 216 -7.47 13.08 -9.28
N ARG A 217 -6.61 13.68 -8.47
CA ARG A 217 -5.81 14.83 -8.85
C ARG A 217 -4.35 14.60 -8.47
N SER A 218 -3.48 14.70 -9.46
CA SER A 218 -2.04 14.51 -9.27
C SER A 218 -1.30 15.82 -9.10
N TYR A 219 -0.37 15.84 -8.13
CA TYR A 219 0.54 16.95 -7.86
C TYR A 219 1.97 16.45 -8.05
N GLY A 220 2.69 17.05 -9.00
CA GLY A 220 4.09 16.73 -9.26
C GLY A 220 4.98 17.38 -8.21
N GLY A 221 5.39 16.64 -7.20
CA GLY A 221 6.21 17.11 -6.09
C GLY A 221 5.81 16.44 -4.78
N GLY A 222 6.62 16.65 -3.74
CA GLY A 222 6.37 16.12 -2.40
C GLY A 222 5.21 16.81 -1.69
N TYR A 223 5.03 16.44 -0.42
CA TYR A 223 3.91 16.91 0.39
C TYR A 223 3.86 18.43 0.55
N ASP A 224 5.00 19.11 0.68
CA ASP A 224 5.03 20.57 0.85
C ASP A 224 4.48 21.28 -0.38
N PHE A 225 4.87 20.83 -1.58
CA PHE A 225 4.31 21.37 -2.83
C PHE A 225 2.78 21.14 -2.91
N TYR A 226 2.31 19.97 -2.55
CA TYR A 226 0.88 19.67 -2.47
C TYR A 226 0.17 20.59 -1.48
N ALA A 227 0.74 20.79 -0.27
CA ALA A 227 0.16 21.64 0.76
C ALA A 227 0.03 23.09 0.32
N ASP A 228 1.06 23.62 -0.35
CA ASP A 228 1.07 24.98 -0.92
C ASP A 228 0.01 25.15 -2.03
N CYS A 229 -0.09 24.16 -2.93
CA CYS A 229 -1.13 24.16 -3.97
C CYS A 229 -2.53 24.19 -3.35
N ARG A 230 -2.76 23.37 -2.33
CA ARG A 230 -4.05 23.29 -1.63
C ARG A 230 -4.37 24.58 -0.85
N ALA A 231 -3.39 25.22 -0.25
CA ALA A 231 -3.57 26.51 0.42
C ALA A 231 -4.04 27.57 -0.59
N ARG A 232 -3.33 27.71 -1.71
CA ARG A 232 -3.70 28.68 -2.77
C ARG A 232 -5.10 28.41 -3.34
N GLU A 233 -5.46 27.14 -3.55
CA GLU A 233 -6.80 26.78 -4.04
C GLU A 233 -7.91 27.18 -3.05
N ARG A 234 -7.68 26.98 -1.74
CA ARG A 234 -8.63 27.39 -0.69
C ARG A 234 -8.80 28.91 -0.66
N ASP A 235 -7.71 29.65 -0.75
CA ASP A 235 -7.73 31.11 -0.74
C ASP A 235 -8.49 31.65 -1.96
N ASN A 236 -8.22 31.13 -3.15
CA ASN A 236 -8.94 31.49 -4.37
C ASN A 236 -10.43 31.15 -4.29
N ALA A 237 -10.78 29.99 -3.74
CA ALA A 237 -12.19 29.60 -3.56
C ALA A 237 -12.91 30.50 -2.56
N ALA A 238 -12.23 30.90 -1.46
CA ALA A 238 -12.77 31.82 -0.46
C ALA A 238 -13.03 33.21 -1.09
N GLN A 239 -12.06 33.74 -1.83
CA GLN A 239 -12.21 35.04 -2.52
C GLN A 239 -13.36 35.02 -3.53
N THR A 240 -13.47 33.95 -4.34
CA THR A 240 -14.56 33.80 -5.31
C THR A 240 -15.93 33.74 -4.63
N LEU A 241 -16.01 33.07 -3.47
CA LEU A 241 -17.24 32.97 -2.70
C LEU A 241 -17.65 34.33 -2.12
N GLU A 242 -16.69 35.11 -1.63
CA GLU A 242 -16.93 36.46 -1.11
C GLU A 242 -17.40 37.41 -2.22
N GLN A 243 -16.75 37.38 -3.37
CA GLN A 243 -17.19 38.16 -4.53
C GLN A 243 -18.62 37.87 -4.93
N ARG A 244 -18.99 36.60 -5.07
CA ARG A 244 -20.36 36.18 -5.39
C ARG A 244 -21.38 36.60 -4.32
N LYS A 245 -21.02 36.62 -3.03
CA LYS A 245 -21.87 37.12 -1.95
C LYS A 245 -22.08 38.63 -2.04
N LEU A 246 -21.03 39.37 -2.39
CA LEU A 246 -21.12 40.82 -2.59
C LEU A 246 -21.98 41.21 -3.81
N GLU A 247 -21.85 40.50 -4.91
CA GLU A 247 -22.70 40.66 -6.10
C GLU A 247 -24.18 40.44 -5.80
N ARG A 248 -24.54 39.31 -5.10
CA ARG A 248 -25.92 39.01 -4.70
C ARG A 248 -26.52 40.01 -3.69
N ARG A 249 -25.73 40.82 -3.00
CA ARG A 249 -26.21 41.85 -2.09
C ARG A 249 -26.45 43.21 -2.80
N ARG A 250 -25.95 43.33 -4.03
CA ARG A 250 -26.11 44.54 -4.85
C ARG A 250 -27.27 44.45 -5.84
N GLU A 251 -27.76 43.24 -6.10
CA GLU A 251 -29.04 42.95 -6.77
C GLU A 251 -30.21 42.97 -5.76
#